data_ae9ecee6e2ea0d8321591edb96ab1b2f
#
_entry.id   ae9ecee6e2ea0d8321591edb96ab1b2f
#
_cell.length_a   1.000
_cell.length_b   1.000
_cell.length_c   1.000
_cell.angle_alpha   90.00
_cell.angle_beta   90.00
_cell.angle_gamma   90.00
#
_symmetry.space_group_name_H-M   'P 1'
#
loop_
_entity.id
_entity.type
_entity.pdbx_description
1 polymer ?
#
loop_
_entity_poly.entity_id
_entity_poly.type
_entity_poly.pdbx_seq_one_letter_code
_entity_poly.pdbx_strand_id
1 'polypeptide(L)'
;MSCSVSATRAFDVPGLLLLLVLTTVLSLVIGAKSLPASVVLDALTGSCQSADCTIVLDARLPRTLAGLLAGGALGLAGALMQTLTRNPLADPGILGVNSGASFAIVLGAALFGFSSAQEQLLMAFCGALAASLIVAFTGSQGGGQLSPVRLTLAGVALGAVLEGLSTGIALLNPDVYDQLRFWQAGSLDIRSLQTLKVVLVPVLIAAAVALFLSRALNSLSLGSDTATALGSKVARTQFIGLLVITVLCGSATAIVGPIAFIGLMIPHMARWLVGADHRWSLPVTLLATPSLLLIADIIGRLIVPGELRVSVVSAFIGAPVLIFLVRRKSRGGGA
;
A
#
# COMPACT_ATOMS: atom_id res chain seq x y z
N MET A 1 25.52 -24.45 6.04
CA MET A 1 24.31 -24.11 5.24
C MET A 1 24.24 -22.64 4.77
N SER A 2 25.30 -21.83 4.82
CA SER A 2 25.28 -20.39 4.50
C SER A 2 25.64 -20.04 3.03
N CYS A 3 26.16 -20.99 2.25
CA CYS A 3 26.66 -20.70 0.91
C CYS A 3 25.58 -20.78 -0.21
N SER A 4 24.46 -21.48 -0.01
CA SER A 4 23.39 -21.60 -1.01
C SER A 4 22.42 -20.42 -1.03
N VAL A 5 22.28 -19.69 0.07
CA VAL A 5 21.34 -18.55 0.21
C VAL A 5 21.85 -17.30 -0.52
N SER A 6 23.16 -17.15 -0.75
CA SER A 6 23.70 -15.97 -1.45
C SER A 6 23.56 -16.05 -2.97
N ALA A 7 23.56 -17.24 -3.54
CA ALA A 7 23.43 -17.43 -5.00
C ALA A 7 21.97 -17.22 -5.46
N THR A 8 20.98 -17.69 -4.70
CA THR A 8 19.56 -17.46 -5.01
C THR A 8 19.20 -15.98 -4.95
N ARG A 9 19.73 -15.21 -3.98
CA ARG A 9 19.48 -13.76 -3.85
C ARG A 9 19.88 -12.93 -5.06
N ALA A 10 20.95 -13.31 -5.75
CA ALA A 10 21.44 -12.58 -6.92
C ALA A 10 20.56 -12.79 -8.17
N PHE A 11 19.81 -13.91 -8.24
CA PHE A 11 18.89 -14.21 -9.34
C PHE A 11 17.47 -13.68 -9.11
N ASP A 12 17.06 -13.54 -7.85
CA ASP A 12 15.68 -13.16 -7.52
C ASP A 12 15.38 -11.68 -7.85
N VAL A 13 16.32 -10.76 -7.63
CA VAL A 13 16.10 -9.32 -7.89
C VAL A 13 15.99 -9.00 -9.38
N PRO A 14 16.86 -9.48 -10.29
CA PRO A 14 16.70 -9.28 -11.73
C PRO A 14 15.41 -9.90 -12.27
N GLY A 15 15.02 -11.08 -11.78
CA GLY A 15 13.76 -11.73 -12.15
C GLY A 15 12.53 -10.90 -11.75
N LEU A 16 12.53 -10.33 -10.55
CA LEU A 16 11.47 -9.45 -10.08
C LEU A 16 11.45 -8.11 -10.84
N LEU A 17 12.60 -7.56 -11.18
CA LEU A 17 12.67 -6.36 -12.02
C LEU A 17 12.11 -6.63 -13.42
N LEU A 18 12.46 -7.76 -14.02
CA LEU A 18 11.87 -8.19 -15.29
C LEU A 18 10.35 -8.37 -15.19
N LEU A 19 9.86 -9.00 -14.12
CA LEU A 19 8.44 -9.14 -13.83
C LEU A 19 7.75 -7.77 -13.72
N LEU A 20 8.35 -6.82 -13.00
CA LEU A 20 7.82 -5.47 -12.86
C LEU A 20 7.75 -4.75 -14.20
N VAL A 21 8.80 -4.83 -15.01
CA VAL A 21 8.81 -4.24 -16.35
C VAL A 21 7.74 -4.88 -17.22
N LEU A 22 7.65 -6.22 -17.23
CA LEU A 22 6.66 -6.95 -17.99
C LEU A 22 5.24 -6.58 -17.59
N THR A 23 4.93 -6.56 -16.30
CA THR A 23 3.60 -6.19 -15.79
C THR A 23 3.26 -4.74 -16.07
N THR A 24 4.23 -3.83 -16.04
CA THR A 24 4.07 -2.43 -16.42
C THR A 24 3.71 -2.29 -17.90
N VAL A 25 4.46 -2.97 -18.79
CA VAL A 25 4.17 -2.99 -20.23
C VAL A 25 2.79 -3.62 -20.49
N LEU A 26 2.48 -4.76 -19.89
CA LEU A 26 1.18 -5.41 -20.02
C LEU A 26 0.03 -4.50 -19.54
N SER A 27 0.23 -3.75 -18.47
CA SER A 27 -0.78 -2.81 -17.97
C SER A 27 -1.08 -1.67 -18.94
N LEU A 28 -0.10 -1.26 -19.76
CA LEU A 28 -0.27 -0.25 -20.81
C LEU A 28 -0.94 -0.83 -22.05
N VAL A 29 -0.65 -2.09 -22.42
CA VAL A 29 -1.18 -2.74 -23.62
C VAL A 29 -2.57 -3.32 -23.40
N ILE A 30 -2.80 -3.99 -22.24
CA ILE A 30 -4.03 -4.71 -21.95
C ILE A 30 -5.04 -3.78 -21.26
N GLY A 31 -6.28 -3.75 -21.77
CA GLY A 31 -7.39 -3.01 -21.20
C GLY A 31 -8.71 -3.46 -21.82
N ALA A 32 -9.83 -2.84 -21.43
CA ALA A 32 -11.17 -3.14 -21.97
C ALA A 32 -11.23 -3.02 -23.51
N LYS A 33 -10.49 -2.06 -24.09
CA LYS A 33 -10.26 -1.98 -25.55
C LYS A 33 -8.87 -2.56 -25.86
N SER A 34 -8.78 -3.54 -26.75
CA SER A 34 -7.49 -4.03 -27.25
C SER A 34 -6.83 -2.98 -28.13
N LEU A 35 -5.62 -2.57 -27.78
CA LEU A 35 -4.82 -1.62 -28.58
C LEU A 35 -3.56 -2.33 -29.06
N PRO A 36 -3.14 -2.14 -30.33
CA PRO A 36 -1.87 -2.64 -30.82
C PRO A 36 -0.69 -2.02 -30.03
N ALA A 37 0.37 -2.78 -29.81
CA ALA A 37 1.57 -2.28 -29.11
C ALA A 37 2.21 -1.07 -29.82
N SER A 38 2.06 -0.96 -31.16
CA SER A 38 2.53 0.20 -31.93
C SER A 38 1.85 1.49 -31.47
N VAL A 39 0.54 1.48 -31.22
CA VAL A 39 -0.21 2.65 -30.75
C VAL A 39 0.28 3.08 -29.35
N VAL A 40 0.61 2.13 -28.49
CA VAL A 40 1.19 2.45 -27.18
C VAL A 40 2.57 3.09 -27.31
N LEU A 41 3.41 2.59 -28.21
CA LEU A 41 4.73 3.18 -28.49
C LEU A 41 4.58 4.58 -29.09
N ASP A 42 3.70 4.76 -30.08
CA ASP A 42 3.44 6.04 -30.73
C ASP A 42 2.91 7.08 -29.73
N ALA A 43 2.04 6.65 -28.80
CA ALA A 43 1.54 7.52 -27.73
C ALA A 43 2.67 7.97 -26.79
N LEU A 44 3.54 7.06 -26.38
CA LEU A 44 4.64 7.36 -25.46
C LEU A 44 5.76 8.19 -26.12
N THR A 45 5.96 8.07 -27.43
CA THR A 45 6.95 8.86 -28.20
C THR A 45 6.40 10.21 -28.68
N GLY A 46 5.11 10.49 -28.48
CA GLY A 46 4.48 11.74 -28.89
C GLY A 46 4.20 11.84 -30.40
N SER A 47 4.33 10.74 -31.13
CA SER A 47 4.13 10.69 -32.59
C SER A 47 2.67 10.41 -33.01
N CYS A 48 1.80 10.18 -32.07
CA CYS A 48 0.45 9.70 -32.29
C CYS A 48 -0.61 10.82 -32.29
N GLN A 49 -1.50 10.79 -33.31
CA GLN A 49 -2.59 11.74 -33.47
C GLN A 49 -3.98 11.07 -33.44
N SER A 50 -4.04 9.78 -33.06
CA SER A 50 -5.32 9.05 -33.01
C SER A 50 -6.00 9.17 -31.64
N ALA A 51 -7.35 9.04 -31.63
CA ALA A 51 -8.13 8.98 -30.38
C ALA A 51 -7.68 7.84 -29.43
N ASP A 52 -7.02 6.82 -29.95
CA ASP A 52 -6.52 5.69 -29.15
C ASP A 52 -5.33 6.10 -28.27
N CYS A 53 -4.60 7.14 -28.63
CA CYS A 53 -3.49 7.68 -27.83
C CYS A 53 -3.98 8.36 -26.56
N THR A 54 -5.12 9.03 -26.61
CA THR A 54 -5.78 9.60 -25.44
C THR A 54 -6.09 8.51 -24.40
N ILE A 55 -6.52 7.33 -24.84
CA ILE A 55 -6.74 6.19 -23.94
C ILE A 55 -5.43 5.79 -23.26
N VAL A 56 -4.31 5.78 -23.99
CA VAL A 56 -3.02 5.42 -23.41
C VAL A 56 -2.54 6.50 -22.42
N LEU A 57 -2.56 7.76 -22.82
CA LEU A 57 -1.97 8.86 -22.05
C LEU A 57 -2.83 9.30 -20.86
N ASP A 58 -4.17 9.33 -21.03
CA ASP A 58 -5.08 9.91 -20.02
C ASP A 58 -5.77 8.85 -19.17
N ALA A 59 -5.74 7.57 -19.56
CA ALA A 59 -6.31 6.50 -18.74
C ALA A 59 -5.27 5.46 -18.31
N ARG A 60 -4.54 4.82 -19.26
CA ARG A 60 -3.67 3.69 -18.93
C ARG A 60 -2.38 4.09 -18.22
N LEU A 61 -1.75 5.18 -18.67
CA LEU A 61 -0.50 5.66 -18.08
C LEU A 61 -0.70 6.13 -16.62
N PRO A 62 -1.69 7.02 -16.31
CA PRO A 62 -1.96 7.39 -14.92
C PRO A 62 -2.29 6.20 -14.04
N ARG A 63 -3.10 5.26 -14.54
CA ARG A 63 -3.50 4.04 -13.84
C ARG A 63 -2.29 3.14 -13.53
N THR A 64 -1.41 2.93 -14.49
CA THR A 64 -0.19 2.14 -14.31
C THR A 64 0.76 2.79 -13.31
N LEU A 65 0.98 4.10 -13.41
CA LEU A 65 1.80 4.86 -12.46
C LEU A 65 1.21 4.84 -11.05
N ALA A 66 -0.12 4.93 -10.92
CA ALA A 66 -0.80 4.77 -9.63
C ALA A 66 -0.56 3.39 -9.02
N GLY A 67 -0.61 2.32 -9.84
CA GLY A 67 -0.31 0.96 -9.41
C GLY A 67 1.13 0.79 -8.94
N LEU A 68 2.09 1.41 -9.63
CA LEU A 68 3.49 1.41 -9.23
C LEU A 68 3.72 2.13 -7.91
N LEU A 69 3.19 3.34 -7.76
CA LEU A 69 3.33 4.15 -6.55
C LEU A 69 2.61 3.54 -5.36
N ALA A 70 1.33 3.21 -5.51
CA ALA A 70 0.53 2.64 -4.42
C ALA A 70 1.02 1.25 -4.03
N GLY A 71 1.38 0.40 -4.99
CA GLY A 71 1.93 -0.92 -4.73
C GLY A 71 3.24 -0.84 -3.93
N GLY A 72 4.20 -0.03 -4.38
CA GLY A 72 5.46 0.18 -3.66
C GLY A 72 5.26 0.73 -2.25
N ALA A 73 4.37 1.71 -2.11
CA ALA A 73 4.04 2.33 -0.83
C ALA A 73 3.39 1.34 0.14
N LEU A 74 2.34 0.62 -0.29
CA LEU A 74 1.67 -0.39 0.55
C LEU A 74 2.60 -1.54 0.95
N GLY A 75 3.45 -2.01 0.02
CA GLY A 75 4.42 -3.05 0.31
C GLY A 75 5.43 -2.65 1.39
N LEU A 76 6.05 -1.49 1.23
CA LEU A 76 7.00 -0.97 2.23
C LEU A 76 6.31 -0.67 3.56
N ALA A 77 5.13 -0.04 3.55
CA ALA A 77 4.36 0.22 4.77
C ALA A 77 4.04 -1.08 5.52
N GLY A 78 3.62 -2.12 4.79
CA GLY A 78 3.37 -3.44 5.36
C GLY A 78 4.62 -4.09 5.95
N ALA A 79 5.75 -4.04 5.25
CA ALA A 79 7.01 -4.59 5.74
C ALA A 79 7.48 -3.91 7.03
N LEU A 80 7.39 -2.58 7.10
CA LEU A 80 7.70 -1.82 8.29
C LEU A 80 6.75 -2.15 9.43
N MET A 81 5.44 -2.18 9.15
CA MET A 81 4.41 -2.47 10.16
C MET A 81 4.61 -3.83 10.82
N GLN A 82 4.86 -4.86 10.01
CA GLN A 82 5.16 -6.21 10.50
C GLN A 82 6.41 -6.26 11.38
N THR A 83 7.42 -5.45 11.04
CA THR A 83 8.66 -5.39 11.81
C THR A 83 8.50 -4.62 13.11
N LEU A 84 7.85 -3.45 13.07
CA LEU A 84 7.64 -2.61 14.25
C LEU A 84 6.74 -3.28 15.30
N THR A 85 5.72 -4.00 14.84
CA THR A 85 4.80 -4.74 15.72
C THR A 85 5.29 -6.14 16.04
N ARG A 86 6.37 -6.60 15.41
CA ARG A 86 6.84 -8.00 15.48
C ARG A 86 5.74 -9.03 15.23
N ASN A 87 4.80 -8.64 14.38
CA ASN A 87 3.67 -9.47 13.98
C ASN A 87 3.67 -9.62 12.46
N PRO A 88 3.91 -10.82 11.90
CA PRO A 88 3.92 -11.03 10.46
C PRO A 88 2.55 -10.85 9.78
N LEU A 89 1.48 -10.75 10.56
CA LEU A 89 0.11 -10.54 10.10
C LEU A 89 -0.37 -9.10 10.31
N ALA A 90 0.51 -8.18 10.73
CA ALA A 90 0.14 -6.78 10.89
C ALA A 90 -0.02 -6.10 9.54
N ASP A 91 -1.13 -5.40 9.39
CA ASP A 91 -1.48 -4.57 8.23
C ASP A 91 -1.35 -3.09 8.61
N PRO A 92 -0.82 -2.21 7.74
CA PRO A 92 -0.71 -0.79 8.04
C PRO A 92 -2.07 -0.10 8.27
N GLY A 93 -3.17 -0.67 7.77
CA GLY A 93 -4.53 -0.18 8.01
C GLY A 93 -4.96 -0.14 9.47
N ILE A 94 -4.31 -0.96 10.35
CA ILE A 94 -4.59 -0.93 11.80
C ILE A 94 -4.23 0.41 12.46
N LEU A 95 -3.49 1.28 11.80
CA LEU A 95 -3.25 2.66 12.27
C LEU A 95 -4.46 3.59 12.03
N GLY A 96 -5.60 3.07 11.60
CA GLY A 96 -6.79 3.88 11.32
C GLY A 96 -6.69 4.73 10.04
N VAL A 97 -5.71 4.47 9.18
CA VAL A 97 -5.47 5.21 7.93
C VAL A 97 -6.72 5.24 7.06
N ASN A 98 -7.34 4.09 6.83
CA ASN A 98 -8.51 3.96 5.95
C ASN A 98 -9.74 4.68 6.53
N SER A 99 -10.02 4.47 7.81
CA SER A 99 -11.17 5.10 8.49
C SER A 99 -10.98 6.62 8.60
N GLY A 100 -9.74 7.08 8.85
CA GLY A 100 -9.42 8.51 8.87
C GLY A 100 -9.58 9.17 7.51
N ALA A 101 -9.13 8.50 6.44
CA ALA A 101 -9.30 8.97 5.07
C ALA A 101 -10.78 9.04 4.68
N SER A 102 -11.55 7.96 4.94
CA SER A 102 -12.99 7.91 4.70
C SER A 102 -13.73 9.03 5.40
N PHE A 103 -13.47 9.20 6.69
CA PHE A 103 -14.11 10.23 7.50
C PHE A 103 -13.83 11.63 6.97
N ALA A 104 -12.58 11.94 6.62
CA ALA A 104 -12.22 13.24 6.10
C ALA A 104 -12.86 13.52 4.73
N ILE A 105 -12.96 12.52 3.83
CA ILE A 105 -13.67 12.67 2.55
C ILE A 105 -15.15 12.99 2.80
N VAL A 106 -15.81 12.22 3.67
CA VAL A 106 -17.22 12.40 4.02
C VAL A 106 -17.45 13.79 4.63
N LEU A 107 -16.58 14.21 5.54
CA LEU A 107 -16.65 15.53 6.17
C LEU A 107 -16.44 16.66 5.14
N GLY A 108 -15.47 16.51 4.25
CA GLY A 108 -15.20 17.45 3.16
C GLY A 108 -16.37 17.59 2.20
N ALA A 109 -16.98 16.47 1.80
CA ALA A 109 -18.13 16.45 0.94
C ALA A 109 -19.38 17.06 1.62
N ALA A 110 -19.64 16.68 2.87
CA ALA A 110 -20.84 17.11 3.60
C ALA A 110 -20.80 18.60 4.02
N LEU A 111 -19.65 19.12 4.45
CA LEU A 111 -19.53 20.48 4.99
C LEU A 111 -19.09 21.52 3.95
N PHE A 112 -18.26 21.13 2.99
CA PHE A 112 -17.67 22.05 2.02
C PHE A 112 -18.10 21.77 0.57
N GLY A 113 -18.85 20.69 0.33
CA GLY A 113 -19.30 20.29 -1.02
C GLY A 113 -18.16 19.79 -1.91
N PHE A 114 -17.05 19.32 -1.32
CA PHE A 114 -15.90 18.85 -2.08
C PHE A 114 -16.25 17.59 -2.87
N SER A 115 -16.06 17.66 -4.19
CA SER A 115 -16.41 16.56 -5.10
C SER A 115 -15.30 16.23 -6.09
N SER A 116 -14.32 17.13 -6.27
CA SER A 116 -13.21 16.91 -7.19
C SER A 116 -12.22 15.86 -6.66
N ALA A 117 -11.57 15.13 -7.58
CA ALA A 117 -10.58 14.11 -7.23
C ALA A 117 -9.39 14.68 -6.41
N GLN A 118 -9.00 15.94 -6.65
CA GLN A 118 -7.93 16.58 -5.92
C GLN A 118 -8.32 16.94 -4.48
N GLU A 119 -9.54 17.45 -4.27
CA GLU A 119 -10.08 17.74 -2.95
C GLU A 119 -10.22 16.46 -2.12
N GLN A 120 -10.78 15.40 -2.72
CA GLN A 120 -10.90 14.10 -2.08
C GLN A 120 -9.53 13.52 -1.70
N LEU A 121 -8.53 13.63 -2.57
CA LEU A 121 -7.15 13.19 -2.29
C LEU A 121 -6.55 13.94 -1.11
N LEU A 122 -6.67 15.26 -1.07
CA LEU A 122 -6.15 16.07 0.04
C LEU A 122 -6.85 15.73 1.35
N MET A 123 -8.18 15.62 1.33
CA MET A 123 -8.96 15.22 2.50
C MET A 123 -8.58 13.83 2.98
N ALA A 124 -8.51 12.84 2.08
CA ALA A 124 -8.09 11.48 2.40
C ALA A 124 -6.70 11.44 3.04
N PHE A 125 -5.74 12.16 2.45
CA PHE A 125 -4.38 12.23 2.95
C PHE A 125 -4.31 12.88 4.34
N CYS A 126 -4.95 14.02 4.54
CA CYS A 126 -5.01 14.70 5.83
C CYS A 126 -5.70 13.85 6.90
N GLY A 127 -6.84 13.21 6.56
CA GLY A 127 -7.56 12.33 7.47
C GLY A 127 -6.77 11.09 7.85
N ALA A 128 -6.09 10.47 6.88
CA ALA A 128 -5.20 9.34 7.11
C ALA A 128 -4.04 9.72 8.06
N LEU A 129 -3.39 10.86 7.81
CA LEU A 129 -2.32 11.38 8.66
C LEU A 129 -2.83 11.65 10.09
N ALA A 130 -3.93 12.37 10.23
CA ALA A 130 -4.48 12.73 11.54
C ALA A 130 -4.83 11.47 12.36
N ALA A 131 -5.56 10.51 11.77
CA ALA A 131 -5.93 9.27 12.44
C ALA A 131 -4.69 8.46 12.85
N SER A 132 -3.73 8.29 11.96
CA SER A 132 -2.50 7.55 12.25
C SER A 132 -1.66 8.21 13.33
N LEU A 133 -1.57 9.54 13.36
CA LEU A 133 -0.86 10.27 14.41
C LEU A 133 -1.54 10.10 15.76
N ILE A 134 -2.87 10.15 15.83
CA ILE A 134 -3.65 9.90 17.06
C ILE A 134 -3.37 8.49 17.57
N VAL A 135 -3.43 7.48 16.69
CA VAL A 135 -3.17 6.08 17.05
C VAL A 135 -1.72 5.90 17.50
N ALA A 136 -0.75 6.49 16.78
CA ALA A 136 0.66 6.44 17.12
C ALA A 136 0.95 7.09 18.48
N PHE A 137 0.35 8.25 18.74
CA PHE A 137 0.45 8.94 20.04
C PHE A 137 -0.12 8.08 21.16
N THR A 138 -1.32 7.53 20.99
CA THR A 138 -1.96 6.65 21.97
C THR A 138 -1.13 5.38 22.22
N GLY A 139 -0.58 4.78 21.17
CA GLY A 139 0.25 3.57 21.24
C GLY A 139 1.61 3.79 21.91
N SER A 140 2.11 5.05 21.90
CA SER A 140 3.39 5.42 22.55
C SER A 140 3.27 5.79 24.03
N GLN A 141 2.06 5.97 24.55
CA GLN A 141 1.82 6.28 25.96
C GLN A 141 2.30 5.16 26.90
N GLY A 142 2.97 5.51 28.01
CA GLY A 142 3.30 4.55 29.08
C GLY A 142 4.67 3.88 28.97
N GLY A 143 5.76 4.61 28.72
CA GLY A 143 7.12 4.10 28.92
C GLY A 143 8.08 4.20 27.74
N GLY A 144 7.81 5.05 26.74
CA GLY A 144 8.77 5.39 25.69
C GLY A 144 8.97 4.35 24.58
N GLN A 145 8.35 3.17 24.67
CA GLN A 145 8.35 2.15 23.62
C GLN A 145 6.94 1.91 23.10
N LEU A 146 6.82 1.69 21.78
CA LEU A 146 5.55 1.35 21.14
C LEU A 146 5.05 -0.02 21.62
N SER A 147 3.81 -0.03 22.11
CA SER A 147 3.11 -1.26 22.41
C SER A 147 2.26 -1.69 21.23
N PRO A 148 2.54 -2.82 20.57
CA PRO A 148 1.73 -3.31 19.45
C PRO A 148 0.26 -3.51 19.83
N VAL A 149 -0.02 -3.97 21.03
CA VAL A 149 -1.38 -4.18 21.53
C VAL A 149 -2.12 -2.84 21.64
N ARG A 150 -1.49 -1.80 22.23
CA ARG A 150 -2.11 -0.47 22.33
C ARG A 150 -2.33 0.17 20.97
N LEU A 151 -1.37 0.04 20.04
CA LEU A 151 -1.55 0.50 18.66
C LEU A 151 -2.78 -0.13 18.02
N THR A 152 -2.90 -1.46 18.12
CA THR A 152 -4.03 -2.18 17.53
C THR A 152 -5.35 -1.77 18.17
N LEU A 153 -5.41 -1.73 19.51
CA LEU A 153 -6.65 -1.35 20.22
C LEU A 153 -7.05 0.10 19.93
N ALA A 154 -6.09 1.03 19.94
CA ALA A 154 -6.35 2.43 19.60
C ALA A 154 -6.84 2.59 18.15
N GLY A 155 -6.21 1.87 17.21
CA GLY A 155 -6.60 1.89 15.81
C GLY A 155 -7.99 1.32 15.56
N VAL A 156 -8.33 0.20 16.18
CA VAL A 156 -9.67 -0.40 16.09
C VAL A 156 -10.72 0.50 16.73
N ALA A 157 -10.44 1.05 17.91
CA ALA A 157 -11.38 1.93 18.60
C ALA A 157 -11.62 3.24 17.81
N LEU A 158 -10.55 3.92 17.39
CA LEU A 158 -10.66 5.13 16.57
C LEU A 158 -11.33 4.82 15.23
N GLY A 159 -10.95 3.72 14.59
CA GLY A 159 -11.53 3.27 13.32
C GLY A 159 -13.03 3.08 13.42
N ALA A 160 -13.51 2.37 14.46
CA ALA A 160 -14.93 2.15 14.68
C ALA A 160 -15.72 3.46 14.88
N VAL A 161 -15.16 4.40 15.65
CA VAL A 161 -15.78 5.73 15.84
C VAL A 161 -15.86 6.50 14.53
N LEU A 162 -14.75 6.60 13.79
CA LEU A 162 -14.70 7.34 12.53
C LEU A 162 -15.59 6.71 11.46
N GLU A 163 -15.66 5.38 11.40
CA GLU A 163 -16.52 4.67 10.46
C GLU A 163 -18.01 4.84 10.80
N GLY A 164 -18.35 4.77 12.08
CA GLY A 164 -19.71 5.04 12.55
C GLY A 164 -20.18 6.46 12.21
N LEU A 165 -19.32 7.46 12.46
CA LEU A 165 -19.60 8.86 12.10
C LEU A 165 -19.71 9.04 10.58
N SER A 166 -18.80 8.45 9.79
CA SER A 166 -18.84 8.52 8.34
C SER A 166 -20.13 7.93 7.77
N THR A 167 -20.52 6.76 8.26
CA THR A 167 -21.78 6.11 7.87
C THR A 167 -22.98 6.93 8.26
N GLY A 168 -23.01 7.48 9.48
CA GLY A 168 -24.10 8.33 9.96
C GLY A 168 -24.30 9.58 9.07
N ILE A 169 -23.22 10.27 8.71
CA ILE A 169 -23.26 11.45 7.82
C ILE A 169 -23.70 11.04 6.40
N ALA A 170 -23.13 9.94 5.89
CA ALA A 170 -23.41 9.47 4.54
C ALA A 170 -24.88 9.04 4.35
N LEU A 171 -25.51 8.43 5.38
CA LEU A 171 -26.93 8.06 5.34
C LEU A 171 -27.88 9.27 5.25
N LEU A 172 -27.46 10.44 5.74
CA LEU A 172 -28.25 11.66 5.67
C LEU A 172 -28.11 12.38 4.32
N ASN A 173 -27.11 11.99 3.49
CA ASN A 173 -26.81 12.65 2.23
C ASN A 173 -26.47 11.61 1.15
N PRO A 174 -27.39 11.31 0.20
CA PRO A 174 -27.19 10.29 -0.82
C PRO A 174 -25.95 10.51 -1.69
N ASP A 175 -25.61 11.76 -2.03
CA ASP A 175 -24.45 12.09 -2.87
C ASP A 175 -23.14 11.77 -2.14
N VAL A 176 -23.08 12.06 -0.85
CA VAL A 176 -21.94 11.72 0.02
C VAL A 176 -21.82 10.19 0.19
N TYR A 177 -22.95 9.49 0.31
CA TYR A 177 -22.97 8.03 0.37
C TYR A 177 -22.40 7.39 -0.89
N ASP A 178 -22.79 7.86 -2.08
CA ASP A 178 -22.28 7.34 -3.34
C ASP A 178 -20.80 7.62 -3.50
N GLN A 179 -20.32 8.83 -3.16
CA GLN A 179 -18.88 9.15 -3.18
C GLN A 179 -18.08 8.21 -2.26
N LEU A 180 -18.54 8.01 -1.02
CA LEU A 180 -17.89 7.14 -0.07
C LEU A 180 -17.83 5.69 -0.55
N ARG A 181 -18.95 5.17 -1.07
CA ARG A 181 -19.04 3.80 -1.60
C ARG A 181 -18.07 3.57 -2.77
N PHE A 182 -18.01 4.53 -3.70
CA PHE A 182 -17.09 4.43 -4.83
C PHE A 182 -15.63 4.50 -4.40
N TRP A 183 -15.29 5.35 -3.45
CA TRP A 183 -13.93 5.47 -2.95
C TRP A 183 -13.51 4.24 -2.11
N GLN A 184 -14.37 3.75 -1.22
CA GLN A 184 -14.11 2.55 -0.40
C GLN A 184 -13.90 1.28 -1.23
N ALA A 185 -14.43 1.24 -2.43
CA ALA A 185 -14.25 0.08 -3.31
C ALA A 185 -12.82 -0.06 -3.87
N GLY A 186 -11.92 0.90 -3.66
CA GLY A 186 -10.50 0.86 -4.04
C GLY A 186 -10.23 0.57 -5.52
N SER A 187 -9.67 1.51 -6.27
CA SER A 187 -9.46 1.39 -7.70
C SER A 187 -8.18 2.07 -8.15
N LEU A 188 -7.55 1.53 -9.19
CA LEU A 188 -6.45 2.20 -9.90
C LEU A 188 -6.94 3.14 -11.01
N ASP A 189 -8.25 3.25 -11.27
CA ASP A 189 -8.82 4.08 -12.34
C ASP A 189 -8.67 5.59 -12.05
N ILE A 190 -7.43 6.04 -12.16
CA ILE A 190 -7.05 7.45 -12.00
C ILE A 190 -6.80 8.03 -13.38
N ARG A 191 -7.48 9.14 -13.69
CA ARG A 191 -7.43 9.81 -14.98
C ARG A 191 -6.60 11.11 -14.99
N SER A 192 -5.87 11.40 -13.92
CA SER A 192 -5.10 12.63 -13.84
C SER A 192 -3.69 12.38 -13.27
N LEU A 193 -2.69 12.69 -14.06
CA LEU A 193 -1.29 12.72 -13.63
C LEU A 193 -1.03 13.79 -12.56
N GLN A 194 -1.84 14.85 -12.52
CA GLN A 194 -1.71 15.91 -11.52
C GLN A 194 -1.95 15.37 -10.10
N THR A 195 -2.94 14.48 -9.94
CA THR A 195 -3.25 13.82 -8.68
C THR A 195 -2.05 13.01 -8.16
N LEU A 196 -1.32 12.33 -9.06
CA LEU A 196 -0.15 11.55 -8.70
C LEU A 196 1.05 12.42 -8.29
N LYS A 197 1.22 13.59 -8.90
CA LYS A 197 2.34 14.51 -8.60
C LYS A 197 2.32 14.99 -7.14
N VAL A 198 1.13 15.16 -6.56
CA VAL A 198 0.97 15.63 -5.17
C VAL A 198 1.60 14.65 -4.18
N VAL A 199 1.42 13.35 -4.40
CA VAL A 199 1.89 12.30 -3.48
C VAL A 199 3.23 11.70 -3.88
N LEU A 200 3.71 11.95 -5.10
CA LEU A 200 4.96 11.38 -5.62
C LEU A 200 6.15 11.71 -4.72
N VAL A 201 6.34 12.99 -4.39
CA VAL A 201 7.47 13.43 -3.56
C VAL A 201 7.41 12.86 -2.15
N PRO A 202 6.29 12.96 -1.40
CA PRO A 202 6.16 12.31 -0.11
C PRO A 202 6.43 10.79 -0.14
N VAL A 203 5.90 10.08 -1.14
CA VAL A 203 6.11 8.62 -1.27
C VAL A 203 7.57 8.30 -1.54
N LEU A 204 8.25 9.01 -2.45
CA LEU A 204 9.67 8.76 -2.76
C LEU A 204 10.57 9.03 -1.54
N ILE A 205 10.34 10.13 -0.82
CA ILE A 205 11.09 10.44 0.40
C ILE A 205 10.84 9.35 1.46
N ALA A 206 9.60 8.98 1.71
CA ALA A 206 9.26 7.96 2.69
C ALA A 206 9.82 6.58 2.30
N ALA A 207 9.78 6.20 1.02
CA ALA A 207 10.38 4.97 0.51
C ALA A 207 11.91 4.96 0.70
N ALA A 208 12.59 6.07 0.38
CA ALA A 208 14.02 6.20 0.63
C ALA A 208 14.34 6.04 2.12
N VAL A 209 13.61 6.73 3.02
CA VAL A 209 13.79 6.59 4.47
C VAL A 209 13.54 5.15 4.93
N ALA A 210 12.51 4.47 4.40
CA ALA A 210 12.24 3.06 4.70
C ALA A 210 13.44 2.16 4.38
N LEU A 211 14.05 2.34 3.20
CA LEU A 211 15.23 1.59 2.77
C LEU A 211 16.45 1.89 3.64
N PHE A 212 16.67 3.16 4.02
CA PHE A 212 17.75 3.55 4.94
C PHE A 212 17.58 2.97 6.36
N LEU A 213 16.33 2.78 6.81
CA LEU A 213 16.04 2.17 8.10
C LEU A 213 16.34 0.65 8.15
N SER A 214 16.65 -0.01 7.05
CA SER A 214 16.81 -1.48 6.96
C SER A 214 17.73 -2.07 8.04
N ARG A 215 18.86 -1.41 8.35
CA ARG A 215 19.81 -1.86 9.40
C ARG A 215 19.19 -1.76 10.80
N ALA A 216 18.52 -0.65 11.10
CA ALA A 216 17.87 -0.44 12.39
C ALA A 216 16.68 -1.39 12.57
N LEU A 217 15.95 -1.70 11.50
CA LEU A 217 14.87 -2.69 11.48
C LEU A 217 15.39 -4.11 11.72
N ASN A 218 16.57 -4.47 11.17
CA ASN A 218 17.20 -5.75 11.47
C ASN A 218 17.53 -5.88 12.97
N SER A 219 18.09 -4.84 13.59
CA SER A 219 18.33 -4.86 15.04
C SER A 219 17.01 -4.97 15.82
N LEU A 220 15.98 -4.22 15.42
CA LEU A 220 14.67 -4.24 16.09
C LEU A 220 13.97 -5.59 15.99
N SER A 221 14.19 -6.36 14.92
CA SER A 221 13.63 -7.70 14.74
C SER A 221 14.14 -8.72 15.76
N LEU A 222 15.32 -8.47 16.36
CA LEU A 222 15.90 -9.29 17.44
C LEU A 222 15.26 -9.04 18.81
N GLY A 223 14.42 -8.03 18.91
CA GLY A 223 13.80 -7.59 20.15
C GLY A 223 14.29 -6.22 20.63
N SER A 224 13.44 -5.47 21.32
CA SER A 224 13.76 -4.11 21.78
C SER A 224 14.96 -4.07 22.74
N ASP A 225 15.03 -5.03 23.64
CA ASP A 225 16.08 -5.07 24.66
C ASP A 225 17.44 -5.44 24.03
N THR A 226 17.44 -6.44 23.15
CA THR A 226 18.62 -6.82 22.35
C THR A 226 19.05 -5.67 21.43
N ALA A 227 18.12 -5.01 20.75
CA ALA A 227 18.43 -3.87 19.90
C ALA A 227 19.06 -2.72 20.70
N THR A 228 18.55 -2.46 21.91
CA THR A 228 19.10 -1.43 22.81
C THR A 228 20.50 -1.81 23.29
N ALA A 229 20.71 -3.07 23.66
CA ALA A 229 22.04 -3.58 24.05
C ALA A 229 23.07 -3.46 22.90
N LEU A 230 22.62 -3.58 21.64
CA LEU A 230 23.41 -3.35 20.43
C LEU A 230 23.59 -1.86 20.08
N GLY A 231 23.16 -0.94 20.94
CA GLY A 231 23.30 0.51 20.75
C GLY A 231 22.27 1.14 19.80
N SER A 232 21.23 0.41 19.39
CA SER A 232 20.17 0.96 18.53
C SER A 232 19.25 1.88 19.31
N LYS A 233 18.92 3.04 18.76
CA LYS A 233 17.94 4.00 19.31
C LYS A 233 16.52 3.54 18.99
N VAL A 234 16.02 2.51 19.69
CA VAL A 234 14.75 1.82 19.43
C VAL A 234 13.58 2.80 19.28
N ALA A 235 13.37 3.69 20.27
CA ALA A 235 12.25 4.65 20.23
C ALA A 235 12.29 5.56 18.99
N ARG A 236 13.50 6.03 18.59
CA ARG A 236 13.65 6.84 17.37
C ARG A 236 13.33 6.04 16.12
N THR A 237 13.80 4.79 16.02
CA THR A 237 13.52 3.91 14.88
C THR A 237 12.03 3.62 14.76
N GLN A 238 11.36 3.36 15.89
CA GLN A 238 9.92 3.14 15.92
C GLN A 238 9.14 4.38 15.51
N PHE A 239 9.49 5.56 16.02
CA PHE A 239 8.84 6.82 15.69
C PHE A 239 8.98 7.16 14.20
N ILE A 240 10.22 7.11 13.66
CA ILE A 240 10.45 7.36 12.24
C ILE A 240 9.73 6.31 11.38
N GLY A 241 9.78 5.04 11.78
CA GLY A 241 9.08 3.96 11.09
C GLY A 241 7.58 4.17 11.03
N LEU A 242 6.94 4.62 12.11
CA LEU A 242 5.51 4.96 12.12
C LEU A 242 5.18 6.14 11.20
N LEU A 243 5.98 7.20 11.21
CA LEU A 243 5.81 8.33 10.29
C LEU A 243 5.92 7.88 8.84
N VAL A 244 6.91 7.05 8.52
CA VAL A 244 7.07 6.48 7.17
C VAL A 244 5.87 5.64 6.77
N ILE A 245 5.40 4.75 7.65
CA ILE A 245 4.19 3.95 7.39
C ILE A 245 2.99 4.86 7.12
N THR A 246 2.79 5.87 7.96
CA THR A 246 1.68 6.83 7.85
C THR A 246 1.70 7.54 6.49
N VAL A 247 2.86 8.06 6.08
CA VAL A 247 3.00 8.76 4.79
C VAL A 247 2.79 7.80 3.62
N LEU A 248 3.42 6.62 3.64
CA LEU A 248 3.29 5.63 2.57
C LEU A 248 1.87 5.10 2.44
N CYS A 249 1.29 4.62 3.53
CA CYS A 249 -0.07 4.05 3.53
C CYS A 249 -1.11 5.15 3.27
N GLY A 250 -0.99 6.32 3.90
CA GLY A 250 -1.88 7.45 3.71
C GLY A 250 -1.87 7.96 2.26
N SER A 251 -0.69 8.08 1.64
CA SER A 251 -0.57 8.45 0.23
C SER A 251 -1.19 7.40 -0.69
N ALA A 252 -0.92 6.11 -0.48
CA ALA A 252 -1.48 5.05 -1.28
C ALA A 252 -3.02 5.02 -1.17
N THR A 253 -3.54 5.04 0.07
CA THR A 253 -4.98 5.06 0.31
C THR A 253 -5.67 6.29 -0.27
N ALA A 254 -5.04 7.46 -0.20
CA ALA A 254 -5.57 8.69 -0.79
C ALA A 254 -5.68 8.61 -2.32
N ILE A 255 -4.72 7.95 -3.00
CA ILE A 255 -4.72 7.79 -4.45
C ILE A 255 -5.74 6.74 -4.91
N VAL A 256 -5.66 5.54 -4.34
CA VAL A 256 -6.33 4.35 -4.90
C VAL A 256 -7.48 3.83 -4.03
N GLY A 257 -7.75 4.50 -2.92
CA GLY A 257 -8.66 3.98 -1.89
C GLY A 257 -8.05 2.82 -1.08
N PRO A 258 -8.83 2.22 -0.19
CA PRO A 258 -8.37 1.10 0.63
C PRO A 258 -8.16 -0.16 -0.22
N ILE A 259 -6.94 -0.72 -0.18
CA ILE A 259 -6.60 -2.01 -0.80
C ILE A 259 -6.06 -2.93 0.29
N ALA A 260 -6.78 -4.02 0.55
CA ALA A 260 -6.41 -4.99 1.57
C ALA A 260 -5.45 -6.06 1.05
N PHE A 261 -4.79 -6.78 1.98
CA PHE A 261 -3.93 -7.95 1.78
C PHE A 261 -2.59 -7.71 1.08
N ILE A 262 -2.46 -6.74 0.19
CA ILE A 262 -1.24 -6.51 -0.61
C ILE A 262 -0.05 -6.19 0.28
N GLY A 263 -0.21 -5.23 1.20
CA GLY A 263 0.82 -4.85 2.18
C GLY A 263 1.11 -5.92 3.23
N LEU A 264 0.23 -6.90 3.38
CA LEU A 264 0.42 -7.99 4.32
C LEU A 264 1.12 -9.20 3.68
N MET A 265 0.69 -9.59 2.50
CA MET A 265 1.11 -10.84 1.85
C MET A 265 2.53 -10.74 1.28
N ILE A 266 2.82 -9.69 0.52
CA ILE A 266 4.09 -9.60 -0.23
C ILE A 266 5.31 -9.48 0.68
N PRO A 267 5.35 -8.66 1.75
CA PRO A 267 6.49 -8.63 2.65
C PRO A 267 6.76 -9.99 3.31
N HIS A 268 5.70 -10.76 3.56
CA HIS A 268 5.83 -12.11 4.09
C HIS A 268 6.48 -13.06 3.06
N MET A 269 6.03 -13.00 1.80
CA MET A 269 6.62 -13.79 0.70
C MET A 269 8.07 -13.36 0.42
N ALA A 270 8.36 -12.07 0.46
CA ALA A 270 9.72 -11.54 0.26
C ALA A 270 10.71 -12.13 1.28
N ARG A 271 10.30 -12.24 2.57
CA ARG A 271 11.13 -12.90 3.58
C ARG A 271 11.35 -14.39 3.32
N TRP A 272 10.46 -15.06 2.65
CA TRP A 272 10.68 -16.45 2.24
C TRP A 272 11.67 -16.58 1.11
N LEU A 273 11.65 -15.66 0.15
CA LEU A 273 12.54 -15.67 -1.00
C LEU A 273 13.98 -15.32 -0.60
N VAL A 274 14.17 -14.18 0.09
CA VAL A 274 15.51 -13.63 0.33
C VAL A 274 15.94 -13.63 1.79
N GLY A 275 15.12 -14.19 2.69
CA GLY A 275 15.39 -14.25 4.13
C GLY A 275 14.90 -13.02 4.89
N ALA A 276 15.17 -13.00 6.21
CA ALA A 276 14.67 -11.98 7.12
C ALA A 276 15.46 -10.66 7.10
N ASP A 277 16.57 -10.57 6.35
CA ASP A 277 17.38 -9.34 6.26
C ASP A 277 16.63 -8.27 5.47
N HIS A 278 16.30 -7.16 6.14
CA HIS A 278 15.57 -6.03 5.55
C HIS A 278 16.32 -5.32 4.43
N ARG A 279 17.64 -5.48 4.33
CA ARG A 279 18.43 -4.94 3.22
C ARG A 279 18.04 -5.58 1.88
N TRP A 280 17.55 -6.83 1.92
CA TRP A 280 17.11 -7.59 0.75
C TRP A 280 15.59 -7.67 0.67
N SER A 281 14.92 -7.87 1.80
CA SER A 281 13.46 -8.04 1.81
C SER A 281 12.70 -6.76 1.45
N LEU A 282 13.20 -5.56 1.82
CA LEU A 282 12.54 -4.30 1.45
C LEU A 282 12.63 -4.00 -0.06
N PRO A 283 13.80 -4.08 -0.73
CA PRO A 283 13.86 -3.93 -2.20
C PRO A 283 13.02 -4.97 -2.95
N VAL A 284 13.05 -6.24 -2.52
CA VAL A 284 12.20 -7.29 -3.10
C VAL A 284 10.71 -6.96 -2.95
N THR A 285 10.31 -6.49 -1.77
CA THR A 285 8.93 -6.05 -1.52
C THR A 285 8.56 -4.87 -2.41
N LEU A 286 9.46 -3.89 -2.57
CA LEU A 286 9.25 -2.71 -3.40
C LEU A 286 9.01 -3.06 -4.88
N LEU A 287 9.62 -4.12 -5.38
CA LEU A 287 9.45 -4.60 -6.77
C LEU A 287 8.24 -5.54 -6.91
N ALA A 288 8.07 -6.46 -5.98
CA ALA A 288 7.03 -7.50 -6.07
C ALA A 288 5.62 -6.96 -5.82
N THR A 289 5.47 -5.96 -4.93
CA THR A 289 4.14 -5.45 -4.57
C THR A 289 3.45 -4.72 -5.73
N PRO A 290 4.12 -3.79 -6.43
CA PRO A 290 3.53 -3.17 -7.62
C PRO A 290 3.22 -4.19 -8.71
N SER A 291 4.11 -5.19 -8.92
CA SER A 291 3.87 -6.24 -9.92
C SER A 291 2.59 -7.00 -9.64
N LEU A 292 2.36 -7.42 -8.39
CA LEU A 292 1.12 -8.10 -8.01
C LEU A 292 -0.10 -7.19 -8.17
N LEU A 293 0.00 -5.92 -7.77
CA LEU A 293 -1.10 -4.97 -7.86
C LEU A 293 -1.50 -4.71 -9.32
N LEU A 294 -0.52 -4.57 -10.22
CA LEU A 294 -0.77 -4.43 -11.65
C LEU A 294 -1.36 -5.70 -12.26
N ILE A 295 -0.89 -6.90 -11.86
CA ILE A 295 -1.47 -8.17 -12.30
C ILE A 295 -2.94 -8.26 -11.85
N ALA A 296 -3.23 -7.95 -10.59
CA ALA A 296 -4.60 -7.95 -10.08
C ALA A 296 -5.51 -6.97 -10.83
N ASP A 297 -4.99 -5.81 -11.20
CA ASP A 297 -5.71 -4.81 -11.98
C ASP A 297 -5.95 -5.26 -13.43
N ILE A 298 -4.95 -5.86 -14.09
CA ILE A 298 -5.09 -6.45 -15.43
C ILE A 298 -6.17 -7.55 -15.43
N ILE A 299 -6.13 -8.43 -14.43
CA ILE A 299 -7.12 -9.49 -14.24
C ILE A 299 -8.52 -8.87 -14.08
N GLY A 300 -8.66 -7.82 -13.27
CA GLY A 300 -9.93 -7.12 -13.06
C GLY A 300 -10.50 -6.52 -14.34
N ARG A 301 -9.64 -6.04 -15.25
CA ARG A 301 -10.06 -5.49 -16.56
C ARG A 301 -10.54 -6.56 -17.57
N LEU A 302 -10.10 -7.82 -17.40
CA LEU A 302 -10.37 -8.90 -18.36
C LEU A 302 -11.53 -9.80 -17.95
N ILE A 303 -11.83 -9.97 -16.64
CA ILE A 303 -12.79 -10.96 -16.16
C ILE A 303 -14.25 -10.57 -16.45
N VAL A 304 -14.59 -9.27 -16.29
CA VAL A 304 -15.98 -8.82 -16.40
C VAL A 304 -16.09 -7.58 -17.28
N PRO A 305 -17.09 -7.51 -18.17
CA PRO A 305 -17.46 -6.27 -18.84
C PRO A 305 -17.85 -5.21 -17.78
N GLY A 306 -17.14 -4.09 -17.75
CA GLY A 306 -17.35 -3.04 -16.75
C GLY A 306 -16.28 -2.98 -15.67
N GLU A 307 -15.23 -3.81 -15.77
CA GLU A 307 -14.03 -3.84 -14.95
C GLU A 307 -14.28 -4.09 -13.44
N LEU A 308 -13.71 -5.17 -12.91
CA LEU A 308 -13.66 -5.38 -11.46
C LEU A 308 -12.61 -4.47 -10.82
N ARG A 309 -12.97 -3.89 -9.70
CA ARG A 309 -12.04 -3.07 -8.91
C ARG A 309 -10.89 -3.92 -8.36
N VAL A 310 -9.68 -3.36 -8.40
CA VAL A 310 -8.46 -4.05 -8.00
C VAL A 310 -8.49 -4.55 -6.55
N SER A 311 -9.19 -3.85 -5.66
CA SER A 311 -9.33 -4.27 -4.26
C SER A 311 -10.07 -5.60 -4.11
N VAL A 312 -11.08 -5.84 -4.95
CA VAL A 312 -11.83 -7.11 -4.98
C VAL A 312 -10.92 -8.24 -5.45
N VAL A 313 -10.23 -8.03 -6.58
CA VAL A 313 -9.31 -9.04 -7.12
C VAL A 313 -8.18 -9.35 -6.14
N SER A 314 -7.59 -8.31 -5.52
CA SER A 314 -6.53 -8.49 -4.52
C SER A 314 -7.01 -9.25 -3.29
N ALA A 315 -8.26 -9.07 -2.86
CA ALA A 315 -8.85 -9.83 -1.76
C ALA A 315 -9.04 -11.31 -2.12
N PHE A 316 -9.51 -11.61 -3.34
CA PHE A 316 -9.64 -12.98 -3.83
C PHE A 316 -8.30 -13.72 -3.95
N ILE A 317 -7.22 -13.02 -4.29
CA ILE A 317 -5.87 -13.59 -4.32
C ILE A 317 -5.30 -13.66 -2.90
N GLY A 318 -5.43 -12.60 -2.12
CA GLY A 318 -4.78 -12.45 -0.83
C GLY A 318 -5.33 -13.33 0.27
N ALA A 319 -6.66 -13.50 0.36
CA ALA A 319 -7.28 -14.30 1.41
C ALA A 319 -6.87 -15.79 1.36
N PRO A 320 -6.90 -16.49 0.22
CA PRO A 320 -6.41 -17.86 0.14
C PRO A 320 -4.92 -18.01 0.47
N VAL A 321 -4.09 -17.06 -0.02
CA VAL A 321 -2.66 -17.07 0.28
C VAL A 321 -2.43 -16.89 1.78
N LEU A 322 -3.13 -15.96 2.42
CA LEU A 322 -3.02 -15.75 3.87
C LEU A 322 -3.43 -17.00 4.66
N ILE A 323 -4.55 -17.63 4.31
CA ILE A 323 -5.00 -18.87 4.95
C ILE A 323 -3.93 -19.98 4.81
N PHE A 324 -3.34 -20.11 3.63
CA PHE A 324 -2.26 -21.08 3.40
C PHE A 324 -1.03 -20.79 4.28
N LEU A 325 -0.63 -19.50 4.37
CA LEU A 325 0.50 -19.04 5.17
C LEU A 325 0.32 -19.35 6.65
N VAL A 326 -0.86 -19.06 7.20
CA VAL A 326 -1.19 -19.31 8.61
C VAL A 326 -1.20 -20.80 8.91
N ARG A 327 -1.83 -21.62 8.05
CA ARG A 327 -1.87 -23.09 8.23
C ARG A 327 -0.49 -23.73 8.19
N ARG A 328 0.40 -23.26 7.31
CA ARG A 328 1.75 -23.79 7.21
C ARG A 328 2.58 -23.52 8.47
N LYS A 329 2.43 -22.34 9.06
CA LYS A 329 3.12 -21.98 10.32
C LYS A 329 2.62 -22.82 11.49
N SER A 330 1.34 -23.13 11.56
CA SER A 330 0.74 -23.99 12.59
C SER A 330 1.26 -25.44 12.51
N ARG A 331 1.61 -25.95 11.34
CA ARG A 331 2.16 -27.31 11.15
C ARG A 331 3.67 -27.42 11.40
N GLY A 332 4.41 -26.30 11.35
CA GLY A 332 5.87 -26.27 11.60
C GLY A 332 6.26 -25.93 13.04
N GLY A 333 5.31 -25.60 13.90
CA GLY A 333 5.56 -25.25 15.31
C GLY A 333 5.38 -26.37 16.33
N GLY A 334 5.34 -27.61 15.87
CA GLY A 334 5.19 -28.83 16.69
C GLY A 334 6.45 -29.70 16.69
N ALA A 335 7.65 -29.09 16.92
CA ALA A 335 8.88 -29.83 17.26
C ALA A 335 9.74 -28.97 18.19
#